data_440f9baece453512e8e00d97fa3401b3
#
_entry.id   440f9baece453512e8e00d97fa3401b3
#
_cell.length_a   1.000
_cell.length_b   1.000
_cell.length_c   1.000
_cell.angle_alpha   90.00
_cell.angle_beta   90.00
_cell.angle_gamma   90.00
#
_symmetry.space_group_name_H-M   'P 1'
#
loop_
_entity.id
_entity.type
_entity.pdbx_description
1 polymer ?
#
loop_
_entity_poly.entity_id
_entity_poly.type
_entity_poly.pdbx_seq_one_letter_code
_entity_poly.pdbx_strand_id
1 'polypeptide(L)'
;MHYTGNTDQSSARYWNDLAKLYQKETRISTSDFHYGPLLPGDSKLKLLPAIGTPFQCLEIGCGAGQNSIFLAKQGAQCIATDISEKQLAHGRKLAAAENVTVNFRCISMDSLREGLLREGLLPDHAFDLIHSTYALPFSADPQKVIADAAAVLKPGGTFLLTTGHPLYTGEWLDIGDGEEGLFLPDYFRPEPDVRISPDGQTLSAAQTWPASTIAEWLHSAGLLIERFLEPEPMPIPDMSEAEVRAAVPYESNGWRELYPQLTRAPIVMLFKAVHQNF
;
A
#
# COMPACT_ATOMS: atom_id res chain seq x y z
N MET A 1 9.85 -25.04 -7.25
CA MET A 1 10.62 -24.03 -8.03
C MET A 1 11.09 -22.99 -7.03
N HIS A 2 12.37 -22.66 -6.98
CA HIS A 2 12.82 -21.57 -6.11
C HIS A 2 12.44 -20.24 -6.78
N TYR A 3 11.61 -19.46 -6.13
CA TYR A 3 11.30 -18.10 -6.51
C TYR A 3 12.59 -17.25 -6.44
N THR A 4 12.96 -16.62 -7.54
CA THR A 4 14.20 -15.83 -7.65
C THR A 4 14.04 -14.36 -7.26
N GLY A 5 12.89 -13.98 -6.71
CA GLY A 5 12.55 -12.59 -6.36
C GLY A 5 11.91 -11.79 -7.52
N ASN A 6 11.21 -10.72 -7.16
CA ASN A 6 10.73 -9.75 -8.14
C ASN A 6 11.92 -9.01 -8.75
N THR A 7 11.84 -8.73 -10.05
CA THR A 7 12.72 -7.77 -10.70
C THR A 7 11.89 -6.57 -11.15
N ASP A 8 12.51 -5.41 -11.28
CA ASP A 8 11.82 -4.21 -11.79
C ASP A 8 11.11 -4.48 -13.12
N GLN A 9 11.76 -5.25 -14.02
CA GLN A 9 11.19 -5.57 -15.31
C GLN A 9 9.95 -6.48 -15.21
N SER A 10 9.99 -7.52 -14.37
CA SER A 10 8.86 -8.43 -14.18
C SER A 10 7.69 -7.73 -13.50
N SER A 11 7.96 -6.94 -12.47
CA SER A 11 6.97 -6.15 -11.74
C SER A 11 6.32 -5.10 -12.63
N ALA A 12 7.11 -4.34 -13.39
CA ALA A 12 6.60 -3.34 -14.32
C ALA A 12 5.70 -3.98 -15.39
N ARG A 13 6.11 -5.11 -15.97
CA ARG A 13 5.29 -5.84 -16.95
C ARG A 13 3.96 -6.29 -16.34
N TYR A 14 4.01 -6.97 -15.19
CA TYR A 14 2.82 -7.46 -14.50
C TYR A 14 1.82 -6.33 -14.22
N TRP A 15 2.26 -5.25 -13.57
CA TRP A 15 1.39 -4.14 -13.21
C TRP A 15 0.90 -3.33 -14.42
N ASN A 16 1.71 -3.24 -15.50
CA ASN A 16 1.25 -2.65 -16.75
C ASN A 16 0.14 -3.47 -17.41
N ASP A 17 0.26 -4.80 -17.43
CA ASP A 17 -0.74 -5.67 -18.04
C ASP A 17 -2.04 -5.70 -17.23
N LEU A 18 -1.94 -5.65 -15.90
CA LEU A 18 -3.08 -5.66 -15.00
C LEU A 18 -3.77 -4.29 -14.88
N ALA A 19 -3.11 -3.17 -15.20
CA ALA A 19 -3.55 -1.81 -14.83
C ALA A 19 -5.01 -1.51 -15.14
N LYS A 20 -5.48 -1.84 -16.36
CA LYS A 20 -6.87 -1.55 -16.77
C LYS A 20 -7.90 -2.32 -15.96
N LEU A 21 -7.65 -3.61 -15.72
CA LEU A 21 -8.53 -4.48 -14.95
C LEU A 21 -8.51 -4.08 -13.48
N TYR A 22 -7.32 -3.84 -12.94
CA TYR A 22 -7.13 -3.43 -11.55
C TYR A 22 -7.94 -2.17 -11.22
N GLN A 23 -7.81 -1.10 -12.01
CA GLN A 23 -8.55 0.14 -11.75
C GLN A 23 -10.07 -0.01 -11.91
N LYS A 24 -10.52 -0.92 -12.79
CA LYS A 24 -11.93 -1.23 -12.94
C LYS A 24 -12.50 -1.96 -11.73
N GLU A 25 -11.75 -2.91 -11.18
CA GLU A 25 -12.24 -3.80 -10.12
C GLU A 25 -12.05 -3.19 -8.71
N THR A 26 -10.94 -2.48 -8.46
CA THR A 26 -10.64 -1.95 -7.11
C THR A 26 -11.45 -0.73 -6.71
N ARG A 27 -11.91 0.08 -7.66
CA ARG A 27 -12.81 1.24 -7.46
C ARG A 27 -12.46 2.14 -6.29
N ILE A 28 -11.18 2.43 -6.10
CA ILE A 28 -10.70 3.24 -4.98
C ILE A 28 -11.15 4.69 -5.16
N SER A 29 -11.84 5.24 -4.14
CA SER A 29 -12.32 6.61 -4.12
C SER A 29 -11.18 7.62 -3.89
N THR A 30 -11.35 8.85 -4.42
CA THR A 30 -10.50 10.01 -4.10
C THR A 30 -11.15 10.93 -3.06
N SER A 31 -12.23 10.52 -2.41
CA SER A 31 -12.95 11.31 -1.42
C SER A 31 -12.47 11.09 0.01
N ASP A 32 -11.69 10.04 0.25
CA ASP A 32 -11.04 9.75 1.53
C ASP A 32 -9.68 9.10 1.28
N PHE A 33 -8.78 9.19 2.25
CA PHE A 33 -7.50 8.49 2.20
C PHE A 33 -7.73 7.02 2.59
N HIS A 34 -7.35 6.10 1.73
CA HIS A 34 -7.52 4.67 1.99
C HIS A 34 -6.26 3.99 2.52
N TYR A 35 -6.43 2.96 3.32
CA TYR A 35 -5.35 2.21 3.96
C TYR A 35 -5.22 0.76 3.48
N GLY A 36 -5.98 0.36 2.48
CA GLY A 36 -5.92 -0.99 1.91
C GLY A 36 -7.30 -1.62 1.75
N PRO A 37 -7.34 -2.92 1.40
CA PRO A 37 -8.58 -3.61 1.08
C PRO A 37 -9.58 -3.59 2.23
N LEU A 38 -10.81 -3.18 1.93
CA LEU A 38 -11.98 -3.18 2.81
C LEU A 38 -11.85 -2.37 4.10
N LEU A 39 -10.76 -1.65 4.30
CA LEU A 39 -10.51 -0.90 5.53
C LEU A 39 -11.22 0.46 5.55
N PRO A 40 -11.59 0.96 6.75
CA PRO A 40 -12.04 2.33 6.89
C PRO A 40 -10.94 3.32 6.48
N GLY A 41 -11.35 4.44 5.86
CA GLY A 41 -10.45 5.51 5.47
C GLY A 41 -10.04 6.42 6.64
N ASP A 42 -9.25 7.47 6.32
CA ASP A 42 -8.74 8.40 7.33
C ASP A 42 -9.83 9.24 7.99
N SER A 43 -10.97 9.43 7.34
CA SER A 43 -12.15 10.03 7.96
C SER A 43 -12.54 9.36 9.29
N LYS A 44 -12.23 8.05 9.45
CA LYS A 44 -12.43 7.26 10.67
C LYS A 44 -11.14 7.04 11.45
N LEU A 45 -10.04 6.63 10.81
CA LEU A 45 -8.82 6.23 11.51
C LEU A 45 -7.99 7.40 12.04
N LYS A 46 -8.09 8.58 11.42
CA LYS A 46 -7.44 9.83 11.89
C LYS A 46 -5.94 9.69 12.09
N LEU A 47 -5.23 9.17 11.07
CA LEU A 47 -3.80 8.91 11.13
C LEU A 47 -2.97 9.93 10.36
N LEU A 48 -3.58 10.62 9.40
CA LEU A 48 -2.90 11.68 8.66
C LEU A 48 -2.46 12.82 9.60
N PRO A 49 -1.26 13.37 9.40
CA PRO A 49 -0.88 14.62 10.06
C PRO A 49 -1.70 15.78 9.52
N ALA A 50 -1.72 16.90 10.27
CA ALA A 50 -2.33 18.13 9.79
C ALA A 50 -1.58 18.64 8.55
N ILE A 51 -2.31 18.90 7.47
CA ILE A 51 -1.74 19.42 6.23
C ILE A 51 -1.57 20.94 6.37
N GLY A 52 -0.31 21.37 6.51
CA GLY A 52 0.08 22.79 6.51
C GLY A 52 0.33 23.32 5.09
N THR A 53 0.81 24.56 5.00
CA THR A 53 1.21 25.16 3.71
C THR A 53 2.56 25.86 3.89
N PRO A 54 3.63 25.43 3.19
CA PRO A 54 3.70 24.32 2.24
C PRO A 54 3.71 22.93 2.92
N PHE A 55 3.21 21.89 2.25
CA PHE A 55 3.22 20.50 2.71
C PHE A 55 3.63 19.58 1.56
N GLN A 56 4.74 18.88 1.72
CA GLN A 56 5.32 18.00 0.70
C GLN A 56 4.98 16.54 1.01
N CYS A 57 4.44 15.82 0.03
CA CYS A 57 4.04 14.43 0.18
C CYS A 57 4.68 13.54 -0.89
N LEU A 58 5.11 12.35 -0.50
CA LEU A 58 5.57 11.30 -1.40
C LEU A 58 4.71 10.05 -1.21
N GLU A 59 4.16 9.53 -2.30
CA GLU A 59 3.50 8.22 -2.35
C GLU A 59 4.38 7.20 -3.06
N ILE A 60 4.62 6.05 -2.42
CA ILE A 60 5.44 4.95 -2.92
C ILE A 60 4.53 3.82 -3.37
N GLY A 61 4.61 3.41 -4.65
CA GLY A 61 3.74 2.38 -5.23
C GLY A 61 2.29 2.87 -5.35
N CYS A 62 2.12 4.05 -5.94
CA CYS A 62 0.85 4.79 -5.90
C CYS A 62 -0.29 4.19 -6.73
N GLY A 63 0.00 3.27 -7.66
CA GLY A 63 -0.98 2.84 -8.65
C GLY A 63 -1.51 4.04 -9.44
N ALA A 64 -2.81 4.32 -9.37
CA ALA A 64 -3.40 5.54 -9.96
C ALA A 64 -3.42 6.75 -9.02
N GLY A 65 -2.74 6.69 -7.87
CA GLY A 65 -2.49 7.83 -6.99
C GLY A 65 -3.75 8.41 -6.32
N GLN A 66 -4.73 7.60 -6.01
CA GLN A 66 -5.97 8.06 -5.37
C GLN A 66 -5.71 8.79 -4.06
N ASN A 67 -4.77 8.28 -3.24
CA ASN A 67 -4.36 8.93 -2.00
C ASN A 67 -3.64 10.25 -2.24
N SER A 68 -2.72 10.31 -3.21
CA SER A 68 -2.07 11.58 -3.60
C SER A 68 -3.07 12.60 -4.13
N ILE A 69 -4.08 12.18 -4.89
CA ILE A 69 -5.15 13.05 -5.37
C ILE A 69 -5.97 13.58 -4.18
N PHE A 70 -6.33 12.72 -3.22
CA PHE A 70 -7.02 13.14 -1.99
C PHE A 70 -6.22 14.19 -1.21
N LEU A 71 -4.90 13.98 -1.03
CA LEU A 71 -4.03 14.93 -0.33
C LEU A 71 -3.86 16.24 -1.12
N ALA A 72 -3.74 16.17 -2.45
CA ALA A 72 -3.65 17.35 -3.29
C ALA A 72 -4.91 18.22 -3.24
N LYS A 73 -6.10 17.63 -3.09
CA LYS A 73 -7.35 18.36 -2.83
C LYS A 73 -7.32 19.17 -1.54
N GLN A 74 -6.49 18.76 -0.57
CA GLN A 74 -6.31 19.45 0.70
C GLN A 74 -5.14 20.44 0.69
N GLY A 75 -4.49 20.63 -0.47
CA GLY A 75 -3.40 21.60 -0.66
C GLY A 75 -1.99 21.02 -0.53
N ALA A 76 -1.82 19.72 -0.35
CA ALA A 76 -0.51 19.10 -0.36
C ALA A 76 0.11 19.10 -1.77
N GLN A 77 1.43 19.27 -1.85
CA GLN A 77 2.23 19.10 -3.06
C GLN A 77 2.69 17.63 -3.11
N CYS A 78 2.12 16.84 -4.01
CA CYS A 78 2.31 15.41 -4.04
C CYS A 78 3.22 14.97 -5.20
N ILE A 79 4.23 14.15 -4.87
CA ILE A 79 4.94 13.30 -5.81
C ILE A 79 4.40 11.87 -5.62
N ALA A 80 3.96 11.23 -6.70
CA ALA A 80 3.41 9.88 -6.68
C ALA A 80 4.26 8.98 -7.59
N THR A 81 4.86 7.93 -7.01
CA THR A 81 5.75 7.02 -7.74
C THR A 81 5.14 5.65 -7.90
N ASP A 82 5.30 5.07 -9.08
CA ASP A 82 4.93 3.68 -9.37
C ASP A 82 5.85 3.14 -10.47
N ILE A 83 6.02 1.82 -10.53
CA ILE A 83 6.80 1.17 -11.58
C ILE A 83 6.01 1.01 -12.87
N SER A 84 4.69 1.12 -12.83
CA SER A 84 3.77 0.93 -13.94
C SER A 84 3.37 2.25 -14.60
N GLU A 85 3.91 2.54 -15.76
CA GLU A 85 3.52 3.73 -16.53
C GLU A 85 2.02 3.72 -16.91
N LYS A 86 1.42 2.53 -17.08
CA LYS A 86 -0.02 2.44 -17.36
C LYS A 86 -0.88 2.81 -16.14
N GLN A 87 -0.44 2.45 -14.92
CA GLN A 87 -1.08 2.92 -13.69
C GLN A 87 -0.98 4.44 -13.57
N LEU A 88 0.21 4.99 -13.77
CA LEU A 88 0.44 6.44 -13.74
C LEU A 88 -0.38 7.19 -14.80
N ALA A 89 -0.57 6.59 -15.98
CA ALA A 89 -1.43 7.18 -17.02
C ALA A 89 -2.91 7.23 -16.59
N HIS A 90 -3.40 6.24 -15.82
CA HIS A 90 -4.71 6.33 -15.18
C HIS A 90 -4.74 7.43 -14.13
N GLY A 91 -3.71 7.54 -13.29
CA GLY A 91 -3.59 8.58 -12.27
C GLY A 91 -3.63 9.99 -12.84
N ARG A 92 -2.88 10.27 -13.93
CA ARG A 92 -2.91 11.58 -14.61
C ARG A 92 -4.32 11.95 -15.11
N LYS A 93 -5.06 10.98 -15.65
CA LYS A 93 -6.45 11.20 -16.09
C LYS A 93 -7.38 11.46 -14.90
N LEU A 94 -7.20 10.72 -13.82
CA LEU A 94 -8.01 10.88 -12.62
C LEU A 94 -7.74 12.23 -11.95
N ALA A 95 -6.48 12.64 -11.79
CA ALA A 95 -6.10 13.94 -11.25
C ALA A 95 -6.65 15.11 -12.07
N ALA A 96 -6.59 14.98 -13.41
CA ALA A 96 -7.18 15.97 -14.31
C ALA A 96 -8.71 16.07 -14.16
N ALA A 97 -9.41 14.94 -14.01
CA ALA A 97 -10.86 14.92 -13.78
C ALA A 97 -11.25 15.55 -12.43
N GLU A 98 -10.39 15.42 -11.42
CA GLU A 98 -10.56 16.00 -10.08
C GLU A 98 -10.04 17.45 -9.96
N ASN A 99 -9.50 18.01 -11.05
CA ASN A 99 -8.93 19.37 -11.12
C ASN A 99 -7.79 19.62 -10.11
N VAL A 100 -6.93 18.62 -9.87
CA VAL A 100 -5.75 18.72 -9.02
C VAL A 100 -4.47 18.38 -9.78
N THR A 101 -3.34 18.85 -9.25
CA THR A 101 -2.02 18.56 -9.79
C THR A 101 -1.31 17.57 -8.86
N VAL A 102 -0.89 16.43 -9.42
CA VAL A 102 -0.02 15.43 -8.77
C VAL A 102 1.16 15.16 -9.70
N ASN A 103 2.35 15.14 -9.15
CA ASN A 103 3.58 14.89 -9.90
C ASN A 103 3.84 13.37 -10.00
N PHE A 104 3.30 12.73 -11.04
CA PHE A 104 3.46 11.29 -11.28
C PHE A 104 4.81 10.97 -11.91
N ARG A 105 5.56 10.01 -11.31
CA ARG A 105 6.89 9.59 -11.76
C ARG A 105 6.99 8.06 -11.84
N CYS A 106 7.55 7.57 -12.96
CA CYS A 106 7.83 6.14 -13.14
C CYS A 106 9.16 5.81 -12.45
N ILE A 107 9.07 5.43 -11.17
CA ILE A 107 10.21 5.11 -10.31
C ILE A 107 9.89 3.82 -9.55
N SER A 108 10.82 2.85 -9.59
CA SER A 108 10.75 1.64 -8.77
C SER A 108 10.97 1.98 -7.30
N MET A 109 10.19 1.35 -6.40
CA MET A 109 10.40 1.52 -4.97
C MET A 109 11.75 0.95 -4.52
N ASP A 110 12.26 -0.10 -5.16
CA ASP A 110 13.55 -0.72 -4.83
C ASP A 110 14.76 0.16 -5.22
N SER A 111 14.54 1.20 -6.02
CA SER A 111 15.52 2.24 -6.36
C SER A 111 14.96 3.66 -6.13
N LEU A 112 14.21 3.85 -5.05
CA LEU A 112 13.44 5.07 -4.78
C LEU A 112 14.32 6.31 -4.73
N ARG A 113 15.32 6.33 -3.88
CA ARG A 113 16.19 7.49 -3.67
C ARG A 113 16.99 7.84 -4.92
N GLU A 114 17.57 6.85 -5.58
CA GLU A 114 18.30 7.01 -6.84
C GLU A 114 17.40 7.55 -7.96
N GLY A 115 16.15 7.06 -8.01
CA GLY A 115 15.16 7.51 -8.97
C GLY A 115 14.77 8.96 -8.75
N LEU A 116 14.48 9.35 -7.51
CA LEU A 116 14.15 10.73 -7.16
C LEU A 116 15.32 11.70 -7.45
N LEU A 117 16.56 11.29 -7.12
CA LEU A 117 17.77 12.06 -7.43
C LEU A 117 17.94 12.29 -8.94
N ARG A 118 17.80 11.22 -9.73
CA ARG A 118 17.91 11.27 -11.20
C ARG A 118 16.88 12.21 -11.83
N GLU A 119 15.68 12.28 -11.26
CA GLU A 119 14.60 13.17 -11.71
C GLU A 119 14.74 14.61 -11.18
N GLY A 120 15.77 14.89 -10.36
CA GLY A 120 15.96 16.22 -9.75
C GLY A 120 14.88 16.59 -8.72
N LEU A 121 14.30 15.59 -8.07
CA LEU A 121 13.15 15.74 -7.13
C LEU A 121 13.56 15.72 -5.66
N LEU A 122 14.86 15.60 -5.38
CA LEU A 122 15.38 15.53 -4.01
C LEU A 122 16.26 16.72 -3.63
N PRO A 123 15.82 17.53 -2.66
CA PRO A 123 16.68 17.95 -1.55
C PRO A 123 16.61 16.90 -0.43
N ASP A 124 17.69 16.74 0.36
CA ASP A 124 17.67 15.93 1.58
C ASP A 124 16.54 16.42 2.51
N HIS A 125 15.83 15.47 3.15
CA HIS A 125 14.72 15.77 4.04
C HIS A 125 13.63 16.64 3.40
N ALA A 126 13.06 16.17 2.30
CA ALA A 126 12.13 16.93 1.47
C ALA A 126 10.66 16.82 1.91
N PHE A 127 10.27 15.70 2.51
CA PHE A 127 8.85 15.36 2.65
C PHE A 127 8.35 15.48 4.09
N ASP A 128 7.14 16.05 4.25
CA ASP A 128 6.42 16.11 5.51
C ASP A 128 5.67 14.79 5.79
N LEU A 129 5.19 14.16 4.72
CA LEU A 129 4.51 12.87 4.73
C LEU A 129 5.05 11.97 3.63
N ILE A 130 5.42 10.76 4.00
CA ILE A 130 5.63 9.66 3.04
C ILE A 130 4.63 8.56 3.35
N HIS A 131 4.00 8.00 2.34
CA HIS A 131 3.11 6.87 2.53
C HIS A 131 3.26 5.81 1.44
N SER A 132 2.98 4.57 1.83
CA SER A 132 2.87 3.43 0.93
C SER A 132 1.70 2.57 1.36
N THR A 133 0.74 2.39 0.45
CA THR A 133 -0.48 1.65 0.74
C THR A 133 -0.51 0.36 -0.06
N TYR A 134 -0.28 -0.76 0.62
CA TYR A 134 -0.37 -2.12 0.08
C TYR A 134 0.58 -2.42 -1.09
N ALA A 135 1.68 -1.66 -1.23
CA ALA A 135 2.66 -1.85 -2.30
C ALA A 135 3.91 -2.61 -1.85
N LEU A 136 4.33 -2.46 -0.58
CA LEU A 136 5.56 -3.06 -0.05
C LEU A 136 5.70 -4.58 -0.29
N PRO A 137 4.63 -5.40 -0.28
CA PRO A 137 4.70 -6.83 -0.57
C PRO A 137 5.34 -7.19 -1.92
N PHE A 138 5.38 -6.27 -2.86
CA PHE A 138 5.94 -6.47 -4.20
C PHE A 138 7.39 -6.01 -4.35
N SER A 139 8.00 -5.46 -3.29
CA SER A 139 9.41 -5.05 -3.27
C SER A 139 10.33 -6.28 -3.23
N ALA A 140 11.47 -6.16 -3.89
CA ALA A 140 12.57 -7.11 -3.77
C ALA A 140 13.42 -6.88 -2.51
N ASP A 141 13.46 -5.63 -2.01
CA ASP A 141 14.19 -5.23 -0.80
C ASP A 141 13.38 -4.23 0.05
N PRO A 142 12.37 -4.71 0.79
CA PRO A 142 11.48 -3.86 1.57
C PRO A 142 12.18 -3.09 2.69
N GLN A 143 13.26 -3.64 3.25
CA GLN A 143 14.07 -2.95 4.25
C GLN A 143 14.74 -1.72 3.64
N LYS A 144 15.29 -1.84 2.43
CA LYS A 144 15.87 -0.70 1.70
C LYS A 144 14.81 0.35 1.36
N VAL A 145 13.61 -0.06 0.93
CA VAL A 145 12.51 0.87 0.66
C VAL A 145 12.19 1.72 1.89
N ILE A 146 12.11 1.12 3.06
CA ILE A 146 11.86 1.83 4.34
C ILE A 146 13.02 2.77 4.67
N ALA A 147 14.27 2.32 4.49
CA ALA A 147 15.45 3.14 4.74
C ALA A 147 15.54 4.33 3.78
N ASP A 148 15.27 4.12 2.49
CA ASP A 148 15.23 5.19 1.49
C ASP A 148 14.13 6.21 1.78
N ALA A 149 12.95 5.75 2.21
CA ALA A 149 11.86 6.63 2.63
C ALA A 149 12.25 7.48 3.85
N ALA A 150 12.85 6.86 4.88
CA ALA A 150 13.31 7.57 6.07
C ALA A 150 14.37 8.64 5.73
N ALA A 151 15.30 8.31 4.83
CA ALA A 151 16.38 9.24 4.44
C ALA A 151 15.88 10.52 3.74
N VAL A 152 14.70 10.50 3.15
CA VAL A 152 14.11 11.65 2.45
C VAL A 152 12.97 12.32 3.23
N LEU A 153 12.58 11.74 4.36
CA LEU A 153 11.57 12.27 5.26
C LEU A 153 12.19 13.37 6.15
N LYS A 154 11.48 14.47 6.35
CA LYS A 154 11.92 15.53 7.27
C LYS A 154 12.03 15.02 8.70
N PRO A 155 12.92 15.58 9.54
CA PRO A 155 12.84 15.42 10.98
C PRO A 155 11.44 15.80 11.49
N GLY A 156 10.80 14.91 12.27
CA GLY A 156 9.40 15.05 12.69
C GLY A 156 8.36 14.74 11.61
N GLY A 157 8.79 14.41 10.38
CA GLY A 157 7.89 13.97 9.32
C GLY A 157 7.25 12.61 9.59
N THR A 158 6.10 12.36 8.99
CA THR A 158 5.31 11.14 9.21
C THR A 158 5.53 10.14 8.08
N PHE A 159 5.74 8.87 8.43
CA PHE A 159 5.71 7.73 7.52
C PHE A 159 4.47 6.87 7.82
N LEU A 160 3.59 6.70 6.83
CA LEU A 160 2.43 5.81 6.89
C LEU A 160 2.67 4.61 5.98
N LEU A 161 2.74 3.43 6.57
CA LEU A 161 2.94 2.17 5.85
C LEU A 161 1.77 1.24 6.11
N THR A 162 1.13 0.77 5.05
CA THR A 162 0.22 -0.37 5.11
C THR A 162 0.74 -1.52 4.26
N THR A 163 0.65 -2.73 4.80
CA THR A 163 1.12 -3.95 4.14
C THR A 163 0.26 -5.14 4.50
N GLY A 164 0.35 -6.23 3.72
CA GLY A 164 -0.37 -7.46 4.02
C GLY A 164 0.06 -8.07 5.35
N HIS A 165 -0.92 -8.63 6.07
CA HIS A 165 -0.65 -9.38 7.31
C HIS A 165 -0.28 -10.83 6.98
N PRO A 166 0.69 -11.46 7.67
CA PRO A 166 1.05 -12.88 7.45
C PRO A 166 -0.12 -13.85 7.64
N LEU A 167 -1.09 -13.54 8.50
CA LEU A 167 -2.27 -14.37 8.69
C LEU A 167 -3.12 -14.52 7.42
N TYR A 168 -3.05 -13.55 6.51
CA TYR A 168 -3.76 -13.64 5.24
C TYR A 168 -3.21 -14.73 4.30
N THR A 169 -1.99 -15.23 4.55
CA THR A 169 -1.41 -16.35 3.79
C THR A 169 -1.86 -17.72 4.28
N GLY A 170 -2.61 -17.79 5.38
CA GLY A 170 -3.15 -19.01 5.92
C GLY A 170 -4.37 -19.53 5.14
N GLU A 171 -4.67 -20.80 5.34
CA GLU A 171 -5.83 -21.48 4.76
C GLU A 171 -6.94 -21.64 5.80
N TRP A 172 -8.18 -21.36 5.40
CA TRP A 172 -9.35 -21.62 6.23
C TRP A 172 -9.81 -23.05 5.97
N LEU A 173 -9.75 -23.89 7.01
CA LEU A 173 -10.08 -25.31 6.92
C LEU A 173 -11.30 -25.62 7.78
N ASP A 174 -12.16 -26.51 7.29
CA ASP A 174 -13.23 -27.10 8.09
C ASP A 174 -12.59 -27.96 9.21
N ILE A 175 -12.86 -27.58 10.45
CA ILE A 175 -12.37 -28.28 11.66
C ILE A 175 -13.44 -29.18 12.30
N GLY A 176 -14.61 -29.32 11.64
CA GLY A 176 -15.75 -30.11 12.10
C GLY A 176 -16.86 -29.28 12.72
N ASP A 177 -18.05 -29.88 12.83
CA ASP A 177 -19.27 -29.27 13.38
C ASP A 177 -19.71 -27.96 12.70
N GLY A 178 -19.25 -27.71 11.44
CA GLY A 178 -19.53 -26.50 10.69
C GLY A 178 -18.67 -25.31 11.09
N GLU A 179 -17.61 -25.55 11.83
CA GLU A 179 -16.62 -24.54 12.22
C GLU A 179 -15.42 -24.53 11.25
N GLU A 180 -14.88 -23.33 10.99
CA GLU A 180 -13.63 -23.14 10.24
C GLU A 180 -12.52 -22.66 11.17
N GLY A 181 -11.33 -23.19 11.01
CA GLY A 181 -10.10 -22.76 11.67
C GLY A 181 -9.09 -22.21 10.66
N LEU A 182 -8.32 -21.23 11.06
CA LEU A 182 -7.21 -20.71 10.26
C LEU A 182 -5.96 -21.58 10.49
N PHE A 183 -5.54 -22.32 9.47
CA PHE A 183 -4.26 -23.02 9.46
C PHE A 183 -3.18 -22.13 8.88
N LEU A 184 -2.13 -21.89 9.66
CA LEU A 184 -0.97 -21.11 9.27
C LEU A 184 0.28 -21.99 9.28
N PRO A 185 0.86 -22.29 8.11
CA PRO A 185 2.03 -23.18 8.04
C PRO A 185 3.27 -22.62 8.73
N ASP A 186 3.59 -21.33 8.49
CA ASP A 186 4.72 -20.64 9.11
C ASP A 186 4.46 -19.13 9.18
N TYR A 187 4.26 -18.62 10.39
CA TYR A 187 4.07 -17.18 10.61
C TYR A 187 5.35 -16.38 10.37
N PHE A 188 6.50 -16.95 10.70
CA PHE A 188 7.77 -16.22 10.65
C PHE A 188 8.38 -16.20 9.25
N ARG A 189 8.02 -17.16 8.41
CA ARG A 189 8.50 -17.30 7.03
C ARG A 189 7.34 -17.70 6.12
N PRO A 190 6.33 -16.82 6.00
CA PRO A 190 5.18 -17.12 5.14
C PRO A 190 5.66 -17.29 3.70
N GLU A 191 5.07 -18.27 3.02
CA GLU A 191 5.34 -18.45 1.59
C GLU A 191 4.81 -17.24 0.79
N PRO A 192 5.54 -16.78 -0.25
CA PRO A 192 5.07 -15.69 -1.09
C PRO A 192 3.85 -16.13 -1.91
N ASP A 193 2.89 -15.23 -2.09
CA ASP A 193 1.82 -15.36 -3.09
C ASP A 193 2.41 -15.18 -4.49
N VAL A 194 2.76 -16.31 -5.13
CA VAL A 194 3.39 -16.33 -6.46
C VAL A 194 2.33 -16.39 -7.54
N ARG A 195 2.30 -15.38 -8.39
CA ARG A 195 1.39 -15.27 -9.53
C ARG A 195 2.04 -15.81 -10.78
N ILE A 196 1.41 -16.82 -11.37
CA ILE A 196 1.94 -17.58 -12.50
C ILE A 196 1.04 -17.35 -13.72
N SER A 197 1.65 -17.13 -14.89
CA SER A 197 0.93 -17.07 -16.17
C SER A 197 0.45 -18.48 -16.60
N PRO A 198 -0.50 -18.57 -17.54
CA PRO A 198 -1.00 -19.86 -18.04
C PRO A 198 0.08 -20.76 -18.63
N ASP A 199 1.20 -20.20 -19.12
CA ASP A 199 2.38 -20.92 -19.64
C ASP A 199 3.44 -21.24 -18.56
N GLY A 200 3.12 -21.02 -17.28
CA GLY A 200 3.94 -21.40 -16.14
C GLY A 200 5.06 -20.42 -15.78
N GLN A 201 5.10 -19.23 -16.38
CA GLN A 201 6.09 -18.20 -16.00
C GLN A 201 5.64 -17.44 -14.75
N THR A 202 6.57 -17.20 -13.83
CA THR A 202 6.32 -16.31 -12.69
C THR A 202 6.12 -14.87 -13.17
N LEU A 203 4.97 -14.29 -12.88
CA LEU A 203 4.63 -12.93 -13.25
C LEU A 203 5.03 -11.92 -12.17
N SER A 204 4.71 -12.25 -10.93
CA SER A 204 4.97 -11.41 -9.75
C SER A 204 4.82 -12.26 -8.50
N ALA A 205 5.36 -11.80 -7.38
CA ALA A 205 5.08 -12.37 -6.08
C ALA A 205 4.84 -11.27 -5.06
N ALA A 206 3.92 -11.53 -4.13
CA ALA A 206 3.69 -10.70 -2.97
C ALA A 206 4.21 -11.44 -1.74
N GLN A 207 5.09 -10.79 -0.97
CA GLN A 207 5.65 -11.31 0.26
C GLN A 207 5.05 -10.57 1.45
N THR A 208 4.78 -11.28 2.53
CA THR A 208 4.43 -10.68 3.82
C THR A 208 5.50 -10.99 4.86
N TRP A 209 5.53 -10.21 5.94
CA TRP A 209 6.51 -10.36 7.01
C TRP A 209 5.81 -10.21 8.36
N PRO A 210 6.32 -10.86 9.43
CA PRO A 210 5.85 -10.61 10.78
C PRO A 210 5.87 -9.12 11.13
N ALA A 211 4.92 -8.67 11.94
CA ALA A 211 4.87 -7.29 12.42
C ALA A 211 6.19 -6.86 13.10
N SER A 212 6.81 -7.76 13.86
CA SER A 212 8.12 -7.52 14.50
C SER A 212 9.24 -7.25 13.50
N THR A 213 9.24 -7.91 12.35
CA THR A 213 10.25 -7.70 11.30
C THR A 213 10.13 -6.28 10.71
N ILE A 214 8.90 -5.85 10.41
CA ILE A 214 8.67 -4.49 9.90
C ILE A 214 8.99 -3.44 10.96
N ALA A 215 8.63 -3.70 12.22
CA ALA A 215 8.95 -2.81 13.33
C ALA A 215 10.48 -2.63 13.49
N GLU A 216 11.26 -3.70 13.33
CA GLU A 216 12.72 -3.65 13.38
C GLU A 216 13.31 -2.85 12.20
N TRP A 217 12.76 -2.99 10.98
CA TRP A 217 13.18 -2.18 9.84
C TRP A 217 12.89 -0.69 10.03
N LEU A 218 11.70 -0.36 10.56
CA LEU A 218 11.33 1.02 10.89
C LEU A 218 12.28 1.59 11.96
N HIS A 219 12.54 0.83 13.04
CA HIS A 219 13.46 1.24 14.11
C HIS A 219 14.89 1.46 13.58
N SER A 220 15.40 0.50 12.79
CA SER A 220 16.74 0.59 12.18
C SER A 220 16.88 1.78 11.23
N ALA A 221 15.80 2.24 10.64
CA ALA A 221 15.75 3.43 9.79
C ALA A 221 15.57 4.76 10.57
N GLY A 222 15.56 4.73 11.92
CA GLY A 222 15.36 5.90 12.76
C GLY A 222 13.91 6.39 12.83
N LEU A 223 12.95 5.51 12.55
CA LEU A 223 11.52 5.80 12.60
C LEU A 223 10.92 5.29 13.91
N LEU A 224 10.32 6.19 14.70
CA LEU A 224 9.60 5.85 15.92
C LEU A 224 8.15 5.51 15.58
N ILE A 225 7.72 4.29 15.90
CA ILE A 225 6.32 3.87 15.71
C ILE A 225 5.45 4.58 16.75
N GLU A 226 4.55 5.46 16.28
CA GLU A 226 3.53 6.10 17.12
C GLU A 226 2.27 5.25 17.24
N ARG A 227 1.87 4.58 16.16
CA ARG A 227 0.69 3.73 16.11
C ARG A 227 0.99 2.47 15.28
N PHE A 228 0.57 1.35 15.78
CA PHE A 228 0.42 0.10 15.06
C PHE A 228 -1.04 -0.35 15.15
N LEU A 229 -1.66 -0.64 14.02
CA LEU A 229 -3.06 -1.05 13.96
C LEU A 229 -3.22 -2.25 13.02
N GLU A 230 -4.18 -3.07 13.37
CA GLU A 230 -4.75 -4.17 12.58
C GLU A 230 -6.26 -3.90 12.45
N PRO A 231 -6.66 -2.98 11.56
CA PRO A 231 -8.05 -2.56 11.49
C PRO A 231 -8.97 -3.67 10.99
N GLU A 232 -10.15 -3.77 11.60
CA GLU A 232 -11.22 -4.61 11.07
C GLU A 232 -11.74 -4.06 9.73
N PRO A 233 -12.20 -4.93 8.82
CA PRO A 233 -12.91 -4.51 7.62
C PRO A 233 -14.16 -3.69 7.95
N MET A 234 -14.56 -2.81 7.04
CA MET A 234 -15.82 -2.07 7.15
C MET A 234 -17.01 -3.05 7.19
N PRO A 235 -18.09 -2.72 7.94
CA PRO A 235 -19.24 -3.63 8.10
C PRO A 235 -20.12 -3.70 6.84
N ILE A 236 -19.58 -4.27 5.77
CA ILE A 236 -20.21 -4.35 4.44
C ILE A 236 -21.62 -4.91 4.47
N PRO A 237 -21.97 -5.97 5.25
CA PRO A 237 -23.34 -6.48 5.31
C PRO A 237 -24.37 -5.47 5.82
N ASP A 238 -23.94 -4.50 6.61
CA ASP A 238 -24.80 -3.47 7.19
C ASP A 238 -24.88 -2.19 6.32
N MET A 239 -24.20 -2.18 5.18
CA MET A 239 -24.11 -1.03 4.28
C MET A 239 -25.00 -1.24 3.04
N SER A 240 -25.60 -0.15 2.55
CA SER A 240 -26.24 -0.17 1.24
C SER A 240 -25.20 -0.31 0.10
N GLU A 241 -25.60 -0.84 -1.05
CA GLU A 241 -24.69 -0.93 -2.20
C GLU A 241 -24.11 0.42 -2.63
N ALA A 242 -24.84 1.50 -2.46
CA ALA A 242 -24.36 2.85 -2.78
C ALA A 242 -23.25 3.29 -1.82
N GLU A 243 -23.41 3.00 -0.51
CA GLU A 243 -22.38 3.29 0.50
C GLU A 243 -21.13 2.43 0.28
N VAL A 244 -21.30 1.13 -0.01
CA VAL A 244 -20.17 0.24 -0.32
C VAL A 244 -19.37 0.77 -1.50
N ARG A 245 -20.05 1.11 -2.61
CA ARG A 245 -19.39 1.65 -3.81
C ARG A 245 -18.69 2.99 -3.58
N ALA A 246 -19.22 3.80 -2.68
CA ALA A 246 -18.66 5.13 -2.40
C ALA A 246 -17.47 5.10 -1.43
N ALA A 247 -17.46 4.16 -0.47
CA ALA A 247 -16.58 4.22 0.69
C ALA A 247 -15.62 3.02 0.83
N VAL A 248 -15.96 1.82 0.28
CA VAL A 248 -15.18 0.61 0.52
C VAL A 248 -14.14 0.42 -0.58
N PRO A 249 -12.84 0.58 -0.27
CA PRO A 249 -11.79 0.34 -1.25
C PRO A 249 -11.63 -1.17 -1.54
N TYR A 250 -11.28 -1.51 -2.77
CA TYR A 250 -11.06 -2.88 -3.27
C TYR A 250 -12.29 -3.79 -3.22
N GLU A 251 -13.47 -3.23 -3.07
CA GLU A 251 -14.69 -4.02 -3.04
C GLU A 251 -14.90 -4.75 -4.37
N SER A 252 -15.04 -6.08 -4.31
CA SER A 252 -15.29 -6.96 -5.43
C SER A 252 -16.01 -8.22 -4.95
N ASN A 253 -16.55 -9.01 -5.88
CA ASN A 253 -17.21 -10.27 -5.52
C ASN A 253 -16.27 -11.21 -4.74
N GLY A 254 -14.99 -11.33 -5.15
CA GLY A 254 -14.03 -12.18 -4.45
C GLY A 254 -13.77 -11.72 -3.01
N TRP A 255 -13.69 -10.41 -2.77
CA TRP A 255 -13.55 -9.89 -1.41
C TRP A 255 -14.82 -10.09 -0.56
N ARG A 256 -15.99 -10.00 -1.17
CA ARG A 256 -17.27 -10.28 -0.48
C ARG A 256 -17.41 -11.74 -0.06
N GLU A 257 -16.99 -12.67 -0.90
CA GLU A 257 -17.00 -14.10 -0.59
C GLU A 257 -16.10 -14.43 0.61
N LEU A 258 -14.96 -13.77 0.73
CA LEU A 258 -14.00 -13.95 1.82
C LEU A 258 -14.38 -13.15 3.08
N TYR A 259 -15.34 -12.23 3.01
CA TYR A 259 -15.63 -11.29 4.09
C TYR A 259 -15.87 -11.96 5.46
N PRO A 260 -16.61 -13.09 5.60
CA PRO A 260 -16.79 -13.74 6.89
C PRO A 260 -15.47 -14.19 7.55
N GLN A 261 -14.48 -14.56 6.72
CA GLN A 261 -13.14 -14.95 7.19
C GLN A 261 -12.29 -13.72 7.55
N LEU A 262 -12.41 -12.65 6.75
CA LEU A 262 -11.64 -11.42 6.93
C LEU A 262 -12.01 -10.65 8.20
N THR A 263 -13.21 -10.86 8.75
CA THR A 263 -13.62 -10.29 10.05
C THR A 263 -13.07 -11.06 11.26
N ARG A 264 -12.46 -12.22 11.04
CA ARG A 264 -11.95 -13.10 12.10
C ARG A 264 -10.43 -13.05 12.28
N ALA A 265 -9.72 -12.55 11.26
CA ALA A 265 -8.26 -12.39 11.30
C ALA A 265 -7.84 -11.15 10.51
N PRO A 266 -6.84 -10.38 10.96
CA PRO A 266 -6.38 -9.20 10.26
C PRO A 266 -5.74 -9.56 8.92
N ILE A 267 -6.07 -8.77 7.89
CA ILE A 267 -5.51 -8.89 6.54
C ILE A 267 -4.46 -7.84 6.24
N VAL A 268 -4.44 -6.77 7.02
CA VAL A 268 -3.56 -5.61 6.82
C VAL A 268 -2.95 -5.19 8.15
N MET A 269 -1.67 -4.86 8.10
CA MET A 269 -0.96 -4.14 9.15
C MET A 269 -0.76 -2.69 8.72
N LEU A 270 -0.98 -1.77 9.65
CA LEU A 270 -0.79 -0.34 9.44
C LEU A 270 0.17 0.22 10.49
N PHE A 271 1.24 0.85 10.05
CA PHE A 271 2.20 1.55 10.89
C PHE A 271 2.15 3.05 10.60
N LYS A 272 1.99 3.85 11.66
CA LYS A 272 2.30 5.26 11.65
C LYS A 272 3.58 5.47 12.43
N ALA A 273 4.61 5.95 11.75
CA ALA A 273 5.90 6.22 12.37
C ALA A 273 6.35 7.67 12.10
N VAL A 274 7.20 8.21 12.95
CA VAL A 274 7.73 9.56 12.85
C VAL A 274 9.25 9.52 12.82
N HIS A 275 9.86 10.32 11.94
CA HIS A 275 11.30 10.44 11.85
C HIS A 275 11.84 11.17 13.10
N GLN A 276 12.72 10.50 13.85
CA GLN A 276 13.28 11.09 15.06
C GLN A 276 14.18 12.27 14.73
N ASN A 277 14.10 13.32 15.55
CA ASN A 277 15.06 14.41 15.56
C ASN A 277 16.29 13.96 16.37
N PHE A 278 17.36 13.54 15.71
CA PHE A 278 18.65 13.37 16.36
C PHE A 278 19.51 14.63 16.21
#